data_00ce6f9113bc9e51e97c3f4a83f77e48
#
_entry.id   00ce6f9113bc9e51e97c3f4a83f77e48
#
_cell.length_a   1.000
_cell.length_b   1.000
_cell.length_c   1.000
_cell.angle_alpha   90.00
_cell.angle_beta   90.00
_cell.angle_gamma   90.00
#
_symmetry.space_group_name_H-M   'P 1'
#
loop_
_entity.id
_entity.type
_entity.pdbx_description
1 polymer ?
#
loop_
_entity_poly.entity_id
_entity_poly.type
_entity_poly.pdbx_seq_one_letter_code
_entity_poly.pdbx_strand_id
1 'polypeptide(L)'
;MNPVEFRRRLHAHPELSFREHDTAAFIEQQLDELGIEHRRIASTGVVARIEGRKTPEGDRRAAVLRADIDALPVTERNDLEWKSQNEGVMHACGHDMHAAVLFGVLKEFAAAP
;
A
#
# COMPACT_ATOMS: atom_id res chain seq x y z
N MET A 1 -3.86 7.68 9.66
CA MET A 1 -2.46 7.78 9.13
C MET A 1 -2.48 8.51 7.80
N ASN A 2 -1.58 9.46 7.61
CA ASN A 2 -1.46 10.17 6.34
C ASN A 2 -0.50 9.44 5.39
N PRO A 3 -0.46 9.80 4.08
CA PRO A 3 0.41 9.12 3.13
C PRO A 3 1.90 9.18 3.46
N VAL A 4 2.38 10.24 4.10
CA VAL A 4 3.79 10.36 4.50
C VAL A 4 4.12 9.33 5.58
N GLU A 5 3.28 9.20 6.59
CA GLU A 5 3.44 8.21 7.65
C GLU A 5 3.36 6.78 7.08
N PHE A 6 2.43 6.55 6.16
CA PHE A 6 2.29 5.27 5.47
C PHE A 6 3.57 4.91 4.72
N ARG A 7 4.11 5.85 3.93
CA ARG A 7 5.37 5.64 3.19
C ARG A 7 6.54 5.33 4.13
N ARG A 8 6.68 6.10 5.20
CA ARG A 8 7.77 5.90 6.15
C ARG A 8 7.67 4.56 6.86
N ARG A 9 6.46 4.11 7.15
CA ARG A 9 6.24 2.78 7.72
C ARG A 9 6.69 1.68 6.75
N LEU A 10 6.31 1.76 5.49
CA LEU A 10 6.73 0.79 4.47
C LEU A 10 8.25 0.83 4.31
N HIS A 11 8.85 2.01 4.27
CA HIS A 11 10.28 2.18 4.08
C HIS A 11 11.09 1.57 5.22
N ALA A 12 10.61 1.72 6.46
CA ALA A 12 11.28 1.17 7.64
C ALA A 12 11.16 -0.36 7.74
N HIS A 13 10.15 -0.96 7.12
CA HIS A 13 9.87 -2.39 7.21
C HIS A 13 9.77 -3.04 5.82
N PRO A 14 10.85 -2.96 5.01
CA PRO A 14 10.82 -3.47 3.64
C PRO A 14 10.86 -5.00 3.60
N GLU A 15 10.19 -5.58 2.63
CA GLU A 15 10.16 -7.00 2.40
C GLU A 15 10.37 -7.29 0.92
N LEU A 16 11.07 -8.39 0.62
CA LEU A 16 11.38 -8.80 -0.75
C LEU A 16 10.12 -9.32 -1.48
N SER A 17 10.20 -9.33 -2.81
CA SER A 17 9.15 -9.83 -3.68
C SER A 17 8.70 -11.25 -3.28
N PHE A 18 7.39 -11.46 -3.21
CA PHE A 18 6.72 -12.69 -2.75
C PHE A 18 6.94 -13.03 -1.27
N ARG A 19 7.55 -12.13 -0.51
CA ARG A 19 7.74 -12.27 0.93
C ARG A 19 7.13 -11.10 1.72
N GLU A 20 6.28 -10.33 1.09
CA GLU A 20 5.66 -9.11 1.64
C GLU A 20 4.50 -9.44 2.58
N HIS A 21 4.70 -10.38 3.52
CA HIS A 21 3.63 -10.84 4.41
C HIS A 21 3.20 -9.77 5.41
N ASP A 22 4.16 -9.12 6.07
CA ASP A 22 3.86 -8.07 7.04
C ASP A 22 3.44 -6.79 6.35
N THR A 23 4.00 -6.48 5.18
CA THR A 23 3.58 -5.35 4.35
C THR A 23 2.11 -5.49 3.96
N ALA A 24 1.72 -6.66 3.47
CA ALA A 24 0.33 -6.93 3.11
C ALA A 24 -0.59 -6.85 4.32
N ALA A 25 -0.19 -7.40 5.47
CA ALA A 25 -0.97 -7.34 6.70
C ALA A 25 -1.16 -5.89 7.18
N PHE A 26 -0.12 -5.06 7.08
CA PHE A 26 -0.20 -3.64 7.41
C PHE A 26 -1.18 -2.91 6.49
N ILE A 27 -1.11 -3.18 5.17
CA ILE A 27 -2.04 -2.59 4.20
C ILE A 27 -3.48 -2.99 4.54
N GLU A 28 -3.71 -4.26 4.83
CA GLU A 28 -5.04 -4.74 5.20
C GLU A 28 -5.56 -4.04 6.45
N GLN A 29 -4.71 -3.84 7.45
CA GLN A 29 -5.07 -3.12 8.66
C GLN A 29 -5.50 -1.68 8.35
N GLN A 30 -4.78 -0.99 7.47
CA GLN A 30 -5.13 0.37 7.07
C GLN A 30 -6.45 0.42 6.30
N LEU A 31 -6.71 -0.57 5.46
CA LEU A 31 -7.98 -0.68 4.74
C LEU A 31 -9.14 -0.95 5.69
N ASP A 32 -8.94 -1.79 6.71
CA ASP A 32 -9.93 -2.05 7.75
C ASP A 32 -10.28 -0.75 8.51
N GLU A 33 -9.29 0.04 8.87
CA GLU A 33 -9.50 1.32 9.55
C GLU A 33 -10.31 2.31 8.70
N LEU A 34 -10.19 2.23 7.39
CA LEU A 34 -10.95 3.06 6.44
C LEU A 34 -12.31 2.45 6.09
N GLY A 35 -12.60 1.24 6.55
CA GLY A 35 -13.84 0.56 6.22
C GLY A 35 -13.92 0.09 4.76
N ILE A 36 -12.77 -0.12 4.12
CA ILE A 36 -12.70 -0.53 2.71
C ILE A 36 -12.67 -2.05 2.61
N GLU A 37 -13.58 -2.61 1.82
CA GLU A 37 -13.61 -4.04 1.51
C GLU A 37 -12.32 -4.46 0.80
N HIS A 38 -11.70 -5.54 1.26
CA HIS A 38 -10.47 -6.04 0.66
C HIS A 38 -10.33 -7.55 0.83
N ARG A 39 -9.41 -8.13 0.08
CA ARG A 39 -9.05 -9.54 0.22
C ARG A 39 -7.59 -9.75 -0.15
N ARG A 40 -7.00 -10.79 0.40
CA ARG A 40 -5.65 -11.22 0.05
C ARG A 40 -5.68 -12.04 -1.24
N ILE A 41 -4.71 -11.78 -2.15
CA ILE A 41 -4.52 -12.59 -3.35
C ILE A 41 -3.04 -12.89 -3.54
N ALA A 42 -2.72 -13.98 -4.24
CA ALA A 42 -1.33 -14.38 -4.54
C ALA A 42 -0.41 -14.34 -3.30
N SER A 43 -0.92 -14.77 -2.16
CA SER A 43 -0.26 -14.81 -0.84
C SER A 43 0.04 -13.45 -0.22
N THR A 44 0.62 -12.52 -0.97
CA THR A 44 1.09 -11.22 -0.44
C THR A 44 0.48 -10.00 -1.14
N GLY A 45 -0.39 -10.22 -2.11
CA GLY A 45 -1.11 -9.14 -2.76
C GLY A 45 -2.40 -8.80 -2.02
N VAL A 46 -2.84 -7.55 -2.14
CA VAL A 46 -4.10 -7.09 -1.55
C VAL A 46 -4.93 -6.42 -2.62
N VAL A 47 -6.18 -6.82 -2.76
CA VAL A 47 -7.15 -6.17 -3.64
C VAL A 47 -8.20 -5.51 -2.78
N ALA A 48 -8.40 -4.21 -2.99
CA ALA A 48 -9.44 -3.44 -2.33
C ALA A 48 -10.49 -3.00 -3.34
N ARG A 49 -11.72 -2.86 -2.89
CA ARG A 49 -12.82 -2.44 -3.74
C ARG A 49 -13.59 -1.30 -3.06
N ILE A 50 -13.81 -0.24 -3.81
CA ILE A 50 -14.65 0.88 -3.38
C ILE A 50 -15.78 1.01 -4.37
N GLU A 51 -17.01 0.91 -3.86
CA GLU A 51 -18.21 1.06 -4.66
C GLU A 51 -18.51 2.54 -4.87
N GLY A 52 -18.77 2.95 -6.11
CA GLY A 52 -19.15 4.32 -6.42
C GLY A 52 -20.54 4.63 -5.87
N ARG A 53 -20.67 5.73 -5.15
CA ARG A 53 -21.95 6.13 -4.53
C ARG A 53 -22.83 6.97 -5.45
N LYS A 54 -22.24 7.54 -6.50
CA LYS A 54 -22.97 8.35 -7.49
C LYS A 54 -23.00 7.68 -8.86
N THR A 55 -22.79 6.37 -8.90
CA THR A 55 -22.76 5.61 -10.14
C THR A 55 -24.16 5.52 -10.72
N PRO A 56 -24.35 5.87 -12.02
CA PRO A 56 -25.64 5.71 -12.68
C PRO A 56 -26.11 4.25 -12.66
N GLU A 57 -27.43 4.06 -12.57
CA GLU A 57 -28.03 2.74 -12.59
C GLU A 57 -27.62 1.99 -13.87
N GLY A 58 -27.20 0.74 -13.71
CA GLY A 58 -26.75 -0.12 -14.82
C GLY A 58 -25.31 0.11 -15.27
N ASP A 59 -24.62 1.12 -14.75
CA ASP A 59 -23.20 1.32 -15.05
C ASP A 59 -22.36 0.32 -14.25
N ARG A 60 -21.59 -0.51 -14.95
CA ARG A 60 -20.74 -1.54 -14.35
C ARG A 60 -19.27 -1.32 -14.61
N ARG A 61 -18.89 -0.14 -15.08
CA ARG A 61 -17.49 0.18 -15.34
C ARG A 61 -16.72 0.30 -14.04
N ALA A 62 -15.48 -0.15 -14.07
CA ALA A 62 -14.58 -0.03 -12.93
C ALA A 62 -13.21 0.47 -13.42
N ALA A 63 -12.56 1.27 -12.61
CA ALA A 63 -11.17 1.65 -12.82
C ALA A 63 -10.31 0.84 -11.88
N VAL A 64 -9.16 0.37 -12.36
CA VAL A 64 -8.18 -0.36 -11.56
C VAL A 64 -6.95 0.52 -11.39
N LEU A 65 -6.55 0.72 -10.14
CA LEU A 65 -5.30 1.40 -9.80
C LEU A 65 -4.37 0.38 -9.14
N ARG A 66 -3.09 0.43 -9.49
CA ARG A 66 -2.12 -0.55 -9.01
C ARG A 66 -0.86 0.11 -8.49
N ALA A 67 -0.30 -0.46 -7.42
CA ALA A 67 1.04 -0.14 -6.95
C ALA A 67 1.72 -1.41 -6.48
N ASP A 68 3.00 -1.54 -6.77
CA ASP A 68 3.82 -2.64 -6.26
C ASP A 68 4.27 -2.32 -4.83
N ILE A 69 4.56 -3.36 -4.04
CA ILE A 69 4.86 -3.20 -2.60
C ILE A 69 6.17 -3.87 -2.18
N ASP A 70 6.89 -4.49 -3.11
CA ASP A 70 8.14 -5.19 -2.82
C ASP A 70 9.33 -4.23 -2.74
N ALA A 71 10.31 -4.62 -1.94
CA ALA A 71 11.59 -3.94 -1.81
C ALA A 71 12.70 -4.73 -2.50
N LEU A 72 13.91 -4.19 -2.49
CA LEU A 72 15.06 -4.77 -3.18
C LEU A 72 16.10 -5.31 -2.19
N PRO A 73 16.93 -6.29 -2.60
CA PRO A 73 18.01 -6.83 -1.77
C PRO A 73 19.22 -5.88 -1.75
N VAL A 74 19.02 -4.71 -1.18
CA VAL A 74 20.00 -3.62 -1.09
C VAL A 74 20.08 -3.16 0.36
N THR A 75 21.28 -2.89 0.85
CA THR A 75 21.48 -2.34 2.18
C THR A 75 21.31 -0.82 2.15
N GLU A 76 20.43 -0.30 2.99
CA GLU A 76 20.24 1.15 3.10
C GLU A 76 21.41 1.79 3.86
N ARG A 77 21.96 2.86 3.27
CA ARG A 77 23.07 3.62 3.85
C ARG A 77 22.67 5.03 4.27
N ASN A 78 21.37 5.35 4.18
CA ASN A 78 20.87 6.64 4.64
C ASN A 78 20.78 6.66 6.17
N ASP A 79 20.98 7.83 6.74
CA ASP A 79 20.83 8.03 8.18
C ASP A 79 19.51 8.78 8.42
N LEU A 80 18.42 8.03 8.48
CA LEU A 80 17.06 8.55 8.63
C LEU A 80 16.36 7.84 9.78
N GLU A 81 15.42 8.51 10.43
CA GLU A 81 14.62 7.91 11.50
C GLU A 81 13.79 6.72 10.98
N TRP A 82 13.34 6.80 9.73
CA TRP A 82 12.53 5.75 9.08
C TRP A 82 13.33 4.88 8.12
N LYS A 83 14.65 4.80 8.30
CA LYS A 83 15.47 3.91 7.47
C LYS A 83 15.07 2.45 7.68
N SER A 84 15.45 1.59 6.74
CA SER A 84 15.18 0.16 6.81
C SER A 84 15.68 -0.45 8.12
N GLN A 85 14.81 -1.18 8.78
CA GLN A 85 15.15 -1.98 9.97
C GLN A 85 15.46 -3.44 9.59
N ASN A 86 15.44 -3.75 8.29
CA ASN A 86 15.74 -5.07 7.76
C ASN A 86 17.04 -5.00 6.96
N GLU A 87 18.15 -5.39 7.59
CA GLU A 87 19.46 -5.31 6.95
C GLU A 87 19.48 -6.10 5.65
N GLY A 88 20.04 -5.50 4.60
CA GLY A 88 20.13 -6.12 3.28
C GLY A 88 18.87 -5.96 2.44
N VAL A 89 17.84 -5.28 2.94
CA VAL A 89 16.59 -5.03 2.20
C VAL A 89 16.24 -3.55 2.31
N MET A 90 15.89 -2.93 1.19
CA MET A 90 15.55 -1.51 1.14
C MET A 90 14.53 -1.22 0.03
N HIS A 91 13.61 -0.32 0.29
CA HIS A 91 12.80 0.29 -0.76
C HIS A 91 13.65 1.28 -1.57
N ALA A 92 14.42 0.76 -2.50
CA ALA A 92 15.35 1.54 -3.32
C ALA A 92 14.82 1.89 -4.71
N CYS A 93 13.64 1.37 -5.07
CA CYS A 93 13.02 1.61 -6.39
C CYS A 93 11.86 2.63 -6.31
N GLY A 94 11.35 2.92 -5.12
CA GLY A 94 10.24 3.86 -4.94
C GLY A 94 8.87 3.21 -4.81
N HIS A 95 8.77 1.89 -4.66
CA HIS A 95 7.49 1.20 -4.49
C HIS A 95 6.77 1.65 -3.21
N ASP A 96 7.49 1.98 -2.15
CA ASP A 96 6.94 2.55 -0.92
C ASP A 96 6.23 3.88 -1.18
N MET A 97 6.78 4.72 -2.05
CA MET A 97 6.16 5.99 -2.44
C MET A 97 4.95 5.76 -3.34
N HIS A 98 5.04 4.85 -4.29
CA HIS A 98 3.91 4.52 -5.17
C HIS A 98 2.72 3.98 -4.37
N ALA A 99 2.99 3.08 -3.42
CA ALA A 99 1.95 2.54 -2.54
C ALA A 99 1.34 3.65 -1.66
N ALA A 100 2.15 4.58 -1.17
CA ALA A 100 1.67 5.70 -0.37
C ALA A 100 0.78 6.66 -1.18
N VAL A 101 1.13 6.91 -2.43
CA VAL A 101 0.28 7.71 -3.33
C VAL A 101 -1.06 7.03 -3.54
N LEU A 102 -1.05 5.74 -3.80
CA LEU A 102 -2.30 4.97 -3.97
C LEU A 102 -3.12 4.98 -2.68
N PHE A 103 -2.49 4.83 -1.53
CA PHE A 103 -3.17 4.92 -0.24
C PHE A 103 -3.88 6.27 -0.06
N GLY A 104 -3.20 7.36 -0.42
CA GLY A 104 -3.80 8.70 -0.38
C GLY A 104 -5.03 8.81 -1.28
N VAL A 105 -4.97 8.26 -2.48
CA VAL A 105 -6.10 8.22 -3.42
C VAL A 105 -7.25 7.42 -2.84
N LEU A 106 -6.97 6.25 -2.24
CA LEU A 106 -8.00 5.42 -1.60
C LEU A 106 -8.71 6.16 -0.46
N LYS A 107 -7.97 6.91 0.34
CA LYS A 107 -8.54 7.71 1.42
C LYS A 107 -9.53 8.76 0.88
N GLU A 108 -9.17 9.42 -0.21
CA GLU A 108 -10.04 10.41 -0.84
C GLU A 108 -11.32 9.75 -1.38
N PHE A 109 -11.21 8.63 -2.07
CA PHE A 109 -12.37 7.91 -2.58
C PHE A 109 -13.24 7.36 -1.45
N ALA A 110 -12.65 6.86 -0.38
CA ALA A 110 -13.40 6.34 0.76
C ALA A 110 -14.20 7.44 1.47
N ALA A 111 -13.70 8.67 1.49
CA ALA A 111 -14.35 9.83 2.10
C ALA A 111 -15.33 10.54 1.15
N ALA A 112 -15.31 10.24 -0.15
CA ALA A 112 -16.16 10.90 -1.14
C ALA A 112 -17.64 10.54 -0.94
N PRO A 113 -18.56 11.50 -1.16
CA PRO A 113 -20.00 11.27 -1.06
C PRO A 113 -20.53 10.37 -2.18
#